data_669974554ceefec5cf2433ac5c8282a5
#
_entry.id   669974554ceefec5cf2433ac5c8282a5
#
_cell.length_a   1.000
_cell.length_b   1.000
_cell.length_c   1.000
_cell.angle_alpha   90.00
_cell.angle_beta   90.00
_cell.angle_gamma   90.00
#
_symmetry.space_group_name_H-M   'P 1'
#
loop_
_entity.id
_entity.type
_entity.pdbx_description
1 polymer ?
#
loop_
_entity_poly.entity_id
_entity_poly.type
_entity_poly.pdbx_seq_one_letter_code
_entity_poly.pdbx_strand_id
1 'polypeptide(L)'
;VPYVRHYWVLSDDALAPVSERTLPVGCVQMVFHRGRQLFSLTEGRLQPSSFISGQAFGYSDVESTGMLEMIVVVFQPFAAKAFLHMPVSEFRGMNVNTEEMGDPLLVDLGRRIADMPDRVACIRLIEEFLLSRLYAFPEYNLKRVSTVLEAVNLHPHIRTVQLADVACLSNKQFGRVFAEYVGATPKEFLRIVRIQRALYTLQCQPGISFAQLAYECGFFDQSHMIKEFKFFSGYTPAEYLAVCAPYSDYFFVEE
;
A
#
# COMPACT_ATOMS: atom_id res chain seq x y z
N VAL A 1 0.79 3.69 -16.77
CA VAL A 1 1.15 5.02 -16.19
C VAL A 1 2.23 4.80 -15.15
N PRO A 2 3.37 5.50 -15.17
CA PRO A 2 4.49 5.24 -14.25
C PRO A 2 4.16 5.51 -12.77
N TYR A 3 3.00 6.02 -12.47
CA TYR A 3 2.54 6.39 -11.12
C TYR A 3 1.59 5.37 -10.49
N VAL A 4 0.89 4.56 -11.30
CA VAL A 4 0.07 3.44 -10.84
C VAL A 4 0.92 2.18 -10.93
N ARG A 5 0.93 1.41 -9.87
CA ARG A 5 1.67 0.16 -9.81
C ARG A 5 0.89 -0.96 -10.49
N HIS A 6 -0.34 -1.16 -10.06
CA HIS A 6 -1.30 -2.09 -10.65
C HIS A 6 -2.73 -1.76 -10.21
N TYR A 7 -3.68 -2.42 -10.84
CA TYR A 7 -5.08 -2.42 -10.45
C TYR A 7 -5.44 -3.82 -9.94
N TRP A 8 -6.10 -3.90 -8.78
CA TRP A 8 -6.79 -5.11 -8.38
C TRP A 8 -8.25 -5.01 -8.75
N VAL A 9 -8.76 -6.05 -9.38
CA VAL A 9 -10.18 -6.25 -9.61
C VAL A 9 -10.57 -7.50 -8.86
N LEU A 10 -11.13 -7.32 -7.69
CA LEU A 10 -11.52 -8.41 -6.80
C LEU A 10 -13.02 -8.65 -6.92
N SER A 11 -13.40 -9.92 -7.04
CA SER A 11 -14.81 -10.35 -7.02
C SER A 11 -14.92 -11.69 -6.29
N ASP A 12 -15.90 -11.78 -5.40
CA ASP A 12 -16.23 -13.00 -4.69
C ASP A 12 -17.75 -13.08 -4.55
N ASP A 13 -18.32 -14.18 -5.01
CA ASP A 13 -19.76 -14.46 -4.95
C ASP A 13 -20.10 -15.32 -3.72
N ALA A 14 -19.17 -15.54 -2.80
CA ALA A 14 -19.39 -16.34 -1.60
C ALA A 14 -20.54 -15.75 -0.77
N LEU A 15 -21.53 -16.61 -0.47
CA LEU A 15 -22.67 -16.24 0.38
C LEU A 15 -22.32 -16.24 1.88
N ALA A 16 -21.28 -16.99 2.26
CA ALA A 16 -20.79 -17.01 3.62
C ALA A 16 -19.77 -15.89 3.85
N PRO A 17 -19.79 -15.24 5.01
CA PRO A 17 -18.76 -14.26 5.35
C PRO A 17 -17.36 -14.88 5.31
N VAL A 18 -16.45 -14.24 4.59
CA VAL A 18 -15.04 -14.60 4.54
C VAL A 18 -14.24 -13.51 5.24
N SER A 19 -13.51 -13.91 6.26
CA SER A 19 -12.61 -13.00 6.99
C SER A 19 -11.21 -13.09 6.41
N GLU A 20 -10.63 -11.94 6.10
CA GLU A 20 -9.30 -11.82 5.54
C GLU A 20 -8.44 -10.85 6.34
N ARG A 21 -7.15 -11.14 6.43
CA ARG A 21 -6.16 -10.27 7.05
C ARG A 21 -5.35 -9.55 5.98
N THR A 22 -5.42 -8.23 5.98
CA THR A 22 -4.64 -7.37 5.12
C THR A 22 -3.36 -6.93 5.81
N LEU A 23 -2.26 -6.92 5.09
CA LEU A 23 -0.94 -6.48 5.56
C LEU A 23 -0.57 -5.12 4.94
N PRO A 24 0.28 -4.32 5.61
CA PRO A 24 0.79 -3.08 5.04
C PRO A 24 1.59 -3.33 3.76
N VAL A 25 1.13 -2.78 2.64
CA VAL A 25 1.76 -2.96 1.32
C VAL A 25 2.80 -1.89 0.98
N GLY A 26 2.95 -0.85 1.81
CA GLY A 26 3.88 0.25 1.53
C GLY A 26 3.43 1.22 0.44
N CYS A 27 2.17 1.17 0.05
CA CYS A 27 1.57 1.98 -1.00
C CYS A 27 0.26 2.60 -0.52
N VAL A 28 -0.06 3.78 -1.02
CA VAL A 28 -1.40 4.36 -0.90
C VAL A 28 -2.30 3.71 -1.93
N GLN A 29 -3.55 3.50 -1.59
CA GLN A 29 -4.52 2.88 -2.46
C GLN A 29 -5.76 3.77 -2.60
N MET A 30 -6.40 3.71 -3.77
CA MET A 30 -7.73 4.27 -3.99
C MET A 30 -8.68 3.10 -4.23
N VAL A 31 -9.71 2.98 -3.40
CA VAL A 31 -10.59 1.81 -3.33
C VAL A 31 -12.00 2.20 -3.70
N PHE A 32 -12.63 1.37 -4.55
CA PHE A 32 -14.02 1.51 -4.97
C PHE A 32 -14.73 0.17 -4.77
N HIS A 33 -15.71 0.13 -3.86
CA HIS A 33 -16.64 -0.99 -3.73
C HIS A 33 -17.75 -0.84 -4.78
N ARG A 34 -17.96 -1.90 -5.57
CA ARG A 34 -19.05 -2.02 -6.56
C ARG A 34 -20.12 -3.02 -6.12
N GLY A 35 -19.74 -3.95 -5.24
CA GLY A 35 -20.63 -4.87 -4.54
C GLY A 35 -20.91 -4.43 -3.11
N ARG A 36 -21.03 -5.39 -2.19
CA ARG A 36 -21.15 -5.12 -0.76
C ARG A 36 -19.82 -4.62 -0.20
N GLN A 37 -19.91 -3.63 0.68
CA GLN A 37 -18.74 -3.08 1.38
C GLN A 37 -18.18 -4.11 2.36
N LEU A 38 -16.86 -4.13 2.51
CA LEU A 38 -16.21 -4.91 3.56
C LEU A 38 -16.49 -4.30 4.94
N PHE A 39 -16.65 -5.15 5.93
CA PHE A 39 -16.71 -4.74 7.33
C PHE A 39 -15.30 -4.79 7.93
N SER A 40 -14.80 -3.69 8.45
CA SER A 40 -13.53 -3.65 9.17
C SER A 40 -13.73 -4.16 10.59
N LEU A 41 -13.21 -5.36 10.90
CA LEU A 41 -13.22 -5.92 12.25
C LEU A 41 -12.36 -5.09 13.21
N THR A 42 -11.31 -4.45 12.67
CA THR A 42 -10.42 -3.59 13.44
C THR A 42 -11.08 -2.26 13.84
N GLU A 43 -11.88 -1.66 12.95
CA GLU A 43 -12.57 -0.38 13.21
C GLU A 43 -14.01 -0.56 13.70
N GLY A 44 -14.58 -1.76 13.61
CA GLY A 44 -15.96 -2.07 14.02
C GLY A 44 -17.03 -1.41 13.14
N ARG A 45 -16.72 -1.11 11.87
CA ARG A 45 -17.64 -0.44 10.93
C ARG A 45 -17.45 -0.92 9.49
N LEU A 46 -18.45 -0.64 8.64
CA LEU A 46 -18.32 -0.81 7.20
C LEU A 46 -17.27 0.16 6.64
N GLN A 47 -16.47 -0.31 5.69
CA GLN A 47 -15.63 0.58 4.89
C GLN A 47 -16.51 1.50 4.04
N PRO A 48 -16.06 2.72 3.70
CA PRO A 48 -16.78 3.58 2.76
C PRO A 48 -16.91 2.93 1.37
N SER A 49 -17.91 3.35 0.59
CA SER A 49 -18.09 2.87 -0.80
C SER A 49 -16.91 3.22 -1.70
N SER A 50 -16.31 4.39 -1.48
CA SER A 50 -15.05 4.79 -2.10
C SER A 50 -14.19 5.54 -1.08
N PHE A 51 -12.89 5.23 -1.03
CA PHE A 51 -11.98 5.82 -0.05
C PHE A 51 -10.52 5.78 -0.52
N ILE A 52 -9.71 6.64 0.09
CA ILE A 52 -8.25 6.58 0.01
C ILE A 52 -7.75 5.84 1.24
N SER A 53 -7.08 4.72 1.02
CA SER A 53 -6.35 4.00 2.06
C SER A 53 -4.92 4.52 2.12
N GLY A 54 -4.58 5.21 3.21
CA GLY A 54 -3.24 5.70 3.47
C GLY A 54 -2.28 4.58 3.87
N GLN A 55 -1.04 4.96 4.20
CA GLN A 55 -0.04 3.99 4.68
C GLN A 55 -0.50 3.31 5.97
N ALA A 56 -0.72 2.00 5.91
CA ALA A 56 -0.98 1.18 7.08
C ALA A 56 0.32 0.84 7.83
N PHE A 57 0.24 0.71 9.14
CA PHE A 57 1.40 0.43 10.02
C PHE A 57 1.23 -0.85 10.84
N GLY A 58 0.26 -1.65 10.55
CA GLY A 58 -0.04 -2.95 11.13
C GLY A 58 -1.08 -3.66 10.26
N TYR A 59 -1.39 -4.90 10.59
CA TYR A 59 -2.44 -5.64 9.90
C TYR A 59 -3.83 -5.09 10.24
N SER A 60 -4.79 -5.38 9.37
CA SER A 60 -6.20 -5.13 9.59
C SER A 60 -7.01 -6.35 9.17
N ASP A 61 -8.01 -6.70 9.98
CA ASP A 61 -8.92 -7.79 9.65
C ASP A 61 -10.20 -7.21 9.06
N VAL A 62 -10.61 -7.75 7.92
CA VAL A 62 -11.83 -7.37 7.21
C VAL A 62 -12.69 -8.61 6.96
N GLU A 63 -14.00 -8.40 6.85
CA GLU A 63 -14.96 -9.47 6.59
C GLU A 63 -15.90 -9.06 5.45
N SER A 64 -16.16 -10.00 4.55
CA SER A 64 -17.14 -9.78 3.49
C SER A 64 -18.57 -9.76 4.08
N THR A 65 -19.40 -8.84 3.58
CA THR A 65 -20.80 -8.70 4.01
C THR A 65 -21.79 -9.25 2.97
N GLY A 66 -21.29 -9.97 1.98
CA GLY A 66 -22.01 -10.55 0.87
C GLY A 66 -21.18 -10.49 -0.41
N MET A 67 -21.83 -10.48 -1.57
CA MET A 67 -21.14 -10.42 -2.87
C MET A 67 -20.15 -9.26 -2.91
N LEU A 68 -18.87 -9.58 -2.99
CA LEU A 68 -17.77 -8.63 -3.07
C LEU A 68 -17.49 -8.30 -4.54
N GLU A 69 -17.46 -7.06 -4.87
CA GLU A 69 -16.86 -6.55 -6.09
C GLU A 69 -16.16 -5.23 -5.79
N MET A 70 -14.88 -5.14 -6.06
CA MET A 70 -14.12 -3.93 -5.80
C MET A 70 -12.99 -3.72 -6.80
N ILE A 71 -12.67 -2.46 -7.06
CA ILE A 71 -11.51 -2.04 -7.84
C ILE A 71 -10.59 -1.27 -6.91
N VAL A 72 -9.32 -1.66 -6.88
CA VAL A 72 -8.29 -0.98 -6.10
C VAL A 72 -7.19 -0.49 -7.02
N VAL A 73 -6.92 0.80 -6.96
CA VAL A 73 -5.76 1.42 -7.62
C VAL A 73 -4.63 1.44 -6.62
N VAL A 74 -3.57 0.70 -6.88
CA VAL A 74 -2.36 0.70 -6.05
C VAL A 74 -1.35 1.67 -6.67
N PHE A 75 -1.06 2.76 -5.98
CA PHE A 75 -0.10 3.75 -6.47
C PHE A 75 1.34 3.30 -6.22
N GLN A 76 2.29 3.79 -7.02
CA GLN A 76 3.69 3.77 -6.59
C GLN A 76 3.80 4.53 -5.26
N PRO A 77 4.68 4.12 -4.32
CA PRO A 77 4.72 4.70 -2.98
C PRO A 77 4.85 6.23 -2.93
N PHE A 78 5.45 6.83 -3.97
CA PHE A 78 5.67 8.27 -4.10
C PHE A 78 4.58 9.01 -4.88
N ALA A 79 3.60 8.32 -5.48
CA ALA A 79 2.82 8.85 -6.58
C ALA A 79 1.46 9.45 -6.19
N ALA A 80 0.85 8.97 -5.11
CA ALA A 80 -0.52 9.36 -4.74
C ALA A 80 -0.70 10.89 -4.60
N LYS A 81 0.33 11.59 -4.10
CA LYS A 81 0.31 13.05 -3.98
C LYS A 81 0.07 13.77 -5.31
N ALA A 82 0.56 13.22 -6.43
CA ALA A 82 0.38 13.81 -7.76
C ALA A 82 -1.09 13.89 -8.18
N PHE A 83 -1.93 13.04 -7.62
CA PHE A 83 -3.35 12.94 -7.96
C PHE A 83 -4.27 13.52 -6.89
N LEU A 84 -3.87 13.44 -5.63
CA LEU A 84 -4.69 13.89 -4.50
C LEU A 84 -4.49 15.38 -4.17
N HIS A 85 -3.43 16.00 -4.69
CA HIS A 85 -3.08 17.42 -4.52
C HIS A 85 -2.94 17.87 -3.05
N MET A 86 -2.66 16.92 -2.15
CA MET A 86 -2.48 17.17 -0.73
C MET A 86 -1.37 16.29 -0.17
N PRO A 87 -0.79 16.61 0.99
CA PRO A 87 0.22 15.77 1.62
C PRO A 87 -0.33 14.38 1.93
N VAL A 88 0.37 13.33 1.49
CA VAL A 88 -0.06 11.93 1.72
C VAL A 88 0.00 11.58 3.22
N SER A 89 0.77 12.32 4.01
CA SER A 89 0.80 12.20 5.47
C SER A 89 -0.54 12.44 6.16
N GLU A 90 -1.46 13.17 5.52
CA GLU A 90 -2.82 13.40 6.04
C GLU A 90 -3.68 12.12 6.07
N PHE A 91 -3.32 11.12 5.26
CA PHE A 91 -4.01 9.81 5.19
C PHE A 91 -3.35 8.74 6.07
N ARG A 92 -2.34 9.09 6.86
CA ARG A 92 -1.53 8.14 7.61
C ARG A 92 -2.37 7.25 8.54
N GLY A 93 -2.35 5.93 8.29
CA GLY A 93 -3.06 4.94 9.10
C GLY A 93 -4.58 5.01 9.03
N MET A 94 -5.13 5.69 8.02
CA MET A 94 -6.58 5.92 7.91
C MET A 94 -7.10 5.51 6.53
N ASN A 95 -8.38 5.12 6.53
CA ASN A 95 -9.22 5.02 5.34
C ASN A 95 -10.12 6.26 5.31
N VAL A 96 -9.85 7.19 4.39
CA VAL A 96 -10.56 8.46 4.29
C VAL A 96 -11.60 8.37 3.20
N ASN A 97 -12.89 8.52 3.56
CA ASN A 97 -14.00 8.55 2.61
C ASN A 97 -13.78 9.66 1.58
N THR A 98 -13.95 9.35 0.29
CA THR A 98 -13.81 10.36 -0.78
C THR A 98 -14.78 11.54 -0.61
N GLU A 99 -15.94 11.33 -0.01
CA GLU A 99 -16.91 12.39 0.29
C GLU A 99 -16.41 13.40 1.33
N GLU A 100 -15.49 12.99 2.21
CA GLU A 100 -14.90 13.84 3.25
C GLU A 100 -13.70 14.66 2.74
N MET A 101 -13.20 14.36 1.54
CA MET A 101 -12.03 15.02 0.97
C MET A 101 -12.31 16.40 0.36
N GLY A 102 -13.57 16.80 0.22
CA GLY A 102 -13.94 18.08 -0.38
C GLY A 102 -13.62 18.18 -1.88
N ASP A 103 -13.49 17.05 -2.56
CA ASP A 103 -13.17 16.94 -3.98
C ASP A 103 -14.36 16.41 -4.79
N PRO A 104 -15.18 17.28 -5.41
CA PRO A 104 -16.37 16.86 -6.14
C PRO A 104 -16.10 15.91 -7.31
N LEU A 105 -14.93 16.03 -7.97
CA LEU A 105 -14.57 15.18 -9.09
C LEU A 105 -14.24 13.75 -8.63
N LEU A 106 -13.63 13.62 -7.46
CA LEU A 106 -13.34 12.30 -6.86
C LEU A 106 -14.63 11.63 -6.38
N VAL A 107 -15.56 12.38 -5.82
CA VAL A 107 -16.90 11.89 -5.43
C VAL A 107 -17.69 11.44 -6.66
N ASP A 108 -17.69 12.24 -7.73
CA ASP A 108 -18.36 11.87 -9.01
C ASP A 108 -17.74 10.60 -9.60
N LEU A 109 -16.42 10.49 -9.59
CA LEU A 109 -15.72 9.27 -10.02
C LEU A 109 -16.23 8.03 -9.28
N GLY A 110 -16.31 8.10 -7.95
CA GLY A 110 -16.80 6.99 -7.12
C GLY A 110 -18.23 6.56 -7.48
N ARG A 111 -19.13 7.52 -7.67
CA ARG A 111 -20.53 7.25 -8.11
C ARG A 111 -20.58 6.59 -9.48
N ARG A 112 -19.87 7.14 -10.45
CA ARG A 112 -19.84 6.60 -11.81
C ARG A 112 -19.27 5.18 -11.87
N ILE A 113 -18.25 4.86 -11.06
CA ILE A 113 -17.70 3.52 -10.97
C ILE A 113 -18.71 2.54 -10.36
N ALA A 114 -19.45 2.97 -9.33
CA ALA A 114 -20.47 2.13 -8.70
C ALA A 114 -21.60 1.74 -9.66
N ASP A 115 -22.01 2.67 -10.56
CA ASP A 115 -23.10 2.48 -11.49
C ASP A 115 -22.68 1.80 -12.82
N MET A 116 -21.37 1.75 -13.11
CA MET A 116 -20.85 1.26 -14.39
C MET A 116 -20.74 -0.26 -14.42
N PRO A 117 -21.41 -1.00 -15.34
CA PRO A 117 -21.37 -2.46 -15.34
C PRO A 117 -20.05 -3.04 -15.83
N ASP A 118 -19.34 -2.38 -16.74
CA ASP A 118 -18.11 -2.87 -17.36
C ASP A 118 -16.86 -2.49 -16.54
N ARG A 119 -16.11 -3.49 -16.08
CA ARG A 119 -14.87 -3.33 -15.31
C ARG A 119 -13.76 -2.62 -16.11
N VAL A 120 -13.65 -2.91 -17.39
CA VAL A 120 -12.65 -2.26 -18.27
C VAL A 120 -12.97 -0.77 -18.45
N ALA A 121 -14.26 -0.45 -18.59
CA ALA A 121 -14.70 0.94 -18.65
C ALA A 121 -14.45 1.68 -17.32
N CYS A 122 -14.60 1.02 -16.18
CA CYS A 122 -14.21 1.58 -14.87
C CYS A 122 -12.73 1.94 -14.82
N ILE A 123 -11.84 1.04 -15.26
CA ILE A 123 -10.39 1.30 -15.27
C ILE A 123 -10.07 2.48 -16.19
N ARG A 124 -10.66 2.55 -17.39
CA ARG A 124 -10.48 3.69 -18.30
C ARG A 124 -10.92 5.00 -17.66
N LEU A 125 -12.07 5.01 -16.99
CA LEU A 125 -12.58 6.18 -16.30
C LEU A 125 -11.62 6.65 -15.18
N ILE A 126 -11.05 5.70 -14.42
CA ILE A 126 -10.04 5.99 -13.40
C ILE A 126 -8.79 6.58 -14.08
N GLU A 127 -8.32 6.00 -15.17
CA GLU A 127 -7.14 6.49 -15.88
C GLU A 127 -7.35 7.91 -16.44
N GLU A 128 -8.51 8.19 -17.04
CA GLU A 128 -8.87 9.53 -17.51
C GLU A 128 -8.88 10.55 -16.37
N PHE A 129 -9.46 10.19 -15.21
CA PHE A 129 -9.44 11.01 -14.01
C PHE A 129 -8.01 11.28 -13.53
N LEU A 130 -7.18 10.25 -13.41
CA LEU A 130 -5.79 10.39 -12.98
C LEU A 130 -4.97 11.24 -13.94
N LEU A 131 -5.12 11.02 -15.25
CA LEU A 131 -4.44 11.82 -16.29
C LEU A 131 -4.83 13.29 -16.22
N SER A 132 -6.10 13.59 -15.97
CA SER A 132 -6.58 14.98 -15.84
C SER A 132 -5.94 15.73 -14.67
N ARG A 133 -5.41 15.02 -13.67
CA ARG A 133 -4.80 15.58 -12.47
C ARG A 133 -3.28 15.74 -12.53
N LEU A 134 -2.61 15.13 -13.49
CA LEU A 134 -1.16 15.20 -13.62
C LEU A 134 -0.63 16.60 -14.03
N TYR A 135 -1.51 17.51 -14.40
CA TYR A 135 -1.14 18.83 -14.91
C TYR A 135 -0.67 19.74 -13.78
N ALA A 136 0.61 20.12 -13.79
CA ALA A 136 1.28 21.11 -12.90
C ALA A 136 1.84 20.59 -11.56
N PHE A 137 2.45 19.41 -11.55
CA PHE A 137 3.12 18.91 -10.36
C PHE A 137 4.63 19.23 -10.32
N PRO A 138 5.21 19.72 -9.21
CA PRO A 138 6.65 19.96 -9.10
C PRO A 138 7.44 18.65 -9.10
N GLU A 139 8.06 18.32 -10.23
CA GLU A 139 8.73 17.02 -10.45
C GLU A 139 9.99 16.79 -9.57
N TYR A 140 10.66 17.83 -9.09
CA TYR A 140 11.98 17.67 -8.48
C TYR A 140 11.96 16.84 -7.18
N ASN A 141 10.97 17.02 -6.30
CA ASN A 141 10.85 16.22 -5.09
C ASN A 141 10.34 14.81 -5.38
N LEU A 142 9.44 14.67 -6.33
CA LEU A 142 8.98 13.37 -6.81
C LEU A 142 10.17 12.52 -7.30
N LYS A 143 11.04 13.10 -8.13
CA LYS A 143 12.25 12.44 -8.62
C LYS A 143 13.21 12.07 -7.48
N ARG A 144 13.42 12.96 -6.50
CA ARG A 144 14.24 12.64 -5.31
C ARG A 144 13.68 11.46 -4.52
N VAL A 145 12.36 11.45 -4.27
CA VAL A 145 11.73 10.36 -3.53
C VAL A 145 11.76 9.06 -4.33
N SER A 146 11.49 9.07 -5.65
CA SER A 146 11.59 7.87 -6.48
C SER A 146 13.00 7.28 -6.48
N THR A 147 14.05 8.11 -6.61
CA THR A 147 15.45 7.65 -6.52
C THR A 147 15.77 7.02 -5.15
N VAL A 148 15.23 7.60 -4.06
CA VAL A 148 15.36 7.01 -2.72
C VAL A 148 14.69 5.64 -2.65
N LEU A 149 13.51 5.47 -3.23
CA LEU A 149 12.79 4.20 -3.23
C LEU A 149 13.51 3.13 -4.06
N GLU A 150 14.12 3.51 -5.18
CA GLU A 150 15.00 2.62 -5.94
C GLU A 150 16.18 2.15 -5.08
N ALA A 151 16.83 3.06 -4.34
CA ALA A 151 17.90 2.69 -3.42
C ALA A 151 17.44 1.75 -2.29
N VAL A 152 16.24 1.95 -1.75
CA VAL A 152 15.62 1.03 -0.76
C VAL A 152 15.39 -0.35 -1.35
N ASN A 153 14.95 -0.45 -2.60
CA ASN A 153 14.69 -1.72 -3.26
C ASN A 153 15.98 -2.48 -3.56
N LEU A 154 17.03 -1.78 -3.96
CA LEU A 154 18.33 -2.39 -4.31
C LEU A 154 19.18 -2.75 -3.08
N HIS A 155 19.01 -2.04 -1.97
CA HIS A 155 19.90 -2.16 -0.80
C HIS A 155 19.11 -2.46 0.48
N PRO A 156 18.87 -3.75 0.82
CA PRO A 156 18.07 -4.15 2.01
C PRO A 156 18.59 -3.59 3.34
N HIS A 157 19.90 -3.36 3.43
CA HIS A 157 20.58 -2.87 4.64
C HIS A 157 20.74 -1.35 4.70
N ILE A 158 20.17 -0.60 3.73
CA ILE A 158 20.29 0.86 3.70
C ILE A 158 19.68 1.49 4.94
N ARG A 159 20.37 2.48 5.50
CA ARG A 159 19.93 3.22 6.70
C ARG A 159 19.31 4.56 6.32
N THR A 160 18.44 5.06 7.18
CA THR A 160 17.71 6.33 6.95
C THR A 160 18.63 7.52 6.68
N VAL A 161 19.82 7.57 7.32
CA VAL A 161 20.82 8.63 7.08
C VAL A 161 21.32 8.59 5.63
N GLN A 162 21.62 7.40 5.11
CA GLN A 162 22.07 7.24 3.72
C GLN A 162 20.97 7.63 2.71
N LEU A 163 19.69 7.44 3.05
CA LEU A 163 18.57 7.88 2.20
C LEU A 163 18.49 9.41 2.08
N ALA A 164 18.81 10.14 3.14
CA ALA A 164 18.88 11.61 3.09
C ALA A 164 20.00 12.10 2.16
N ASP A 165 21.15 11.40 2.18
CA ASP A 165 22.27 11.68 1.27
C ASP A 165 21.88 11.41 -0.18
N VAL A 166 21.22 10.27 -0.47
CA VAL A 166 20.66 9.94 -1.80
C VAL A 166 19.71 11.01 -2.30
N ALA A 167 18.86 11.56 -1.41
CA ALA A 167 17.93 12.63 -1.74
C ALA A 167 18.61 14.01 -1.90
N CYS A 168 19.90 14.14 -1.57
CA CYS A 168 20.60 15.42 -1.47
C CYS A 168 19.87 16.42 -0.55
N LEU A 169 19.41 15.96 0.61
CA LEU A 169 18.68 16.74 1.60
C LEU A 169 19.28 16.53 3.01
N SER A 170 19.11 17.53 3.88
CA SER A 170 19.35 17.31 5.31
C SER A 170 18.35 16.30 5.87
N ASN A 171 18.72 15.56 6.94
CA ASN A 171 17.83 14.56 7.56
C ASN A 171 16.43 15.13 7.90
N LYS A 172 16.38 16.37 8.40
CA LYS A 172 15.11 17.03 8.74
C LYS A 172 14.26 17.34 7.51
N GLN A 173 14.86 17.86 6.45
CA GLN A 173 14.16 18.15 5.19
C GLN A 173 13.71 16.86 4.51
N PHE A 174 14.59 15.85 4.47
CA PHE A 174 14.29 14.54 3.92
C PHE A 174 13.08 13.88 4.61
N GLY A 175 13.09 13.83 5.96
CA GLY A 175 11.97 13.27 6.71
C GLY A 175 10.62 13.93 6.38
N ARG A 176 10.60 15.27 6.25
CA ARG A 176 9.40 16.02 5.88
C ARG A 176 8.94 15.73 4.46
N VAL A 177 9.85 15.84 3.48
CA VAL A 177 9.53 15.57 2.07
C VAL A 177 9.09 14.13 1.88
N PHE A 178 9.77 13.17 2.49
CA PHE A 178 9.43 11.76 2.38
C PHE A 178 8.03 11.48 2.95
N ALA A 179 7.72 11.97 4.14
CA ALA A 179 6.39 11.81 4.73
C ALA A 179 5.28 12.47 3.89
N GLU A 180 5.55 13.62 3.31
CA GLU A 180 4.62 14.34 2.44
C GLU A 180 4.25 13.55 1.17
N TYR A 181 5.18 12.78 0.61
CA TYR A 181 4.98 12.01 -0.63
C TYR A 181 4.56 10.56 -0.38
N VAL A 182 5.10 9.93 0.66
CA VAL A 182 4.93 8.49 0.94
C VAL A 182 3.88 8.22 2.02
N GLY A 183 3.59 9.19 2.88
CA GLY A 183 2.64 9.03 3.98
C GLY A 183 3.20 8.32 5.22
N ALA A 184 4.51 8.07 5.25
CA ALA A 184 5.22 7.42 6.35
C ALA A 184 6.56 8.11 6.60
N THR A 185 7.11 7.97 7.80
CA THR A 185 8.51 8.32 8.02
C THR A 185 9.44 7.34 7.29
N PRO A 186 10.66 7.75 6.90
CA PRO A 186 11.60 6.83 6.26
C PRO A 186 11.85 5.54 7.06
N LYS A 187 11.90 5.64 8.40
CA LYS A 187 12.10 4.50 9.28
C LYS A 187 10.92 3.51 9.24
N GLU A 188 9.70 4.00 9.27
CA GLU A 188 8.49 3.17 9.20
C GLU A 188 8.36 2.50 7.84
N PHE A 189 8.62 3.25 6.78
CA PHE A 189 8.60 2.71 5.43
C PHE A 189 9.62 1.58 5.25
N LEU A 190 10.85 1.74 5.73
CA LEU A 190 11.85 0.67 5.71
C LEU A 190 11.40 -0.58 6.47
N ARG A 191 10.67 -0.44 7.58
CA ARG A 191 10.11 -1.60 8.31
C ARG A 191 9.10 -2.35 7.44
N ILE A 192 8.17 -1.63 6.79
CA ILE A 192 7.17 -2.22 5.89
C ILE A 192 7.86 -2.94 4.72
N VAL A 193 8.82 -2.28 4.07
CA VAL A 193 9.54 -2.86 2.92
C VAL A 193 10.30 -4.14 3.31
N ARG A 194 10.89 -4.19 4.52
CA ARG A 194 11.56 -5.42 5.01
C ARG A 194 10.58 -6.58 5.18
N ILE A 195 9.39 -6.34 5.71
CA ILE A 195 8.33 -7.37 5.81
C ILE A 195 7.87 -7.81 4.44
N GLN A 196 7.60 -6.88 3.53
CA GLN A 196 7.21 -7.20 2.16
C GLN A 196 8.30 -7.99 1.43
N ARG A 197 9.58 -7.65 1.64
CA ARG A 197 10.72 -8.42 1.12
C ARG A 197 10.78 -9.83 1.72
N ALA A 198 10.52 -9.97 3.02
CA ALA A 198 10.50 -11.28 3.66
C ALA A 198 9.38 -12.17 3.10
N LEU A 199 8.19 -11.63 2.87
CA LEU A 199 7.10 -12.34 2.22
C LEU A 199 7.47 -12.78 0.80
N TYR A 200 8.04 -11.88 0.00
CA TYR A 200 8.51 -12.20 -1.35
C TYR A 200 9.61 -13.27 -1.35
N THR A 201 10.60 -13.15 -0.45
CA THR A 201 11.67 -14.14 -0.36
C THR A 201 11.13 -15.52 0.06
N LEU A 202 10.19 -15.58 1.00
CA LEU A 202 9.52 -16.83 1.40
C LEU A 202 8.71 -17.44 0.25
N GLN A 203 8.09 -16.61 -0.58
CA GLN A 203 7.37 -17.06 -1.78
C GLN A 203 8.33 -17.70 -2.81
N CYS A 204 9.47 -17.05 -3.07
CA CYS A 204 10.46 -17.50 -4.04
C CYS A 204 11.36 -18.64 -3.53
N GLN A 205 11.57 -18.71 -2.22
CA GLN A 205 12.50 -19.64 -1.56
C GLN A 205 11.85 -20.29 -0.31
N PRO A 206 10.87 -21.21 -0.46
CA PRO A 206 10.13 -21.77 0.67
C PRO A 206 10.99 -22.52 1.70
N GLY A 207 12.21 -22.94 1.31
CA GLY A 207 13.16 -23.65 2.19
C GLY A 207 14.19 -22.78 2.89
N ILE A 208 14.14 -21.45 2.75
CA ILE A 208 15.11 -20.55 3.37
C ILE A 208 15.03 -20.62 4.91
N SER A 209 16.18 -20.66 5.59
CA SER A 209 16.20 -20.58 7.06
C SER A 209 15.80 -19.17 7.53
N PHE A 210 15.14 -19.07 8.68
CA PHE A 210 14.76 -17.76 9.23
C PHE A 210 15.94 -16.85 9.57
N ALA A 211 17.10 -17.42 9.89
CA ALA A 211 18.32 -16.66 10.11
C ALA A 211 18.81 -16.02 8.79
N GLN A 212 18.82 -16.79 7.71
CA GLN A 212 19.19 -16.30 6.39
C GLN A 212 18.17 -15.29 5.86
N LEU A 213 16.87 -15.57 6.01
CA LEU A 213 15.79 -14.65 5.65
C LEU A 213 15.96 -13.30 6.35
N ALA A 214 16.26 -13.30 7.64
CA ALA A 214 16.47 -12.08 8.40
C ALA A 214 17.65 -11.26 7.83
N TYR A 215 18.74 -11.92 7.50
CA TYR A 215 19.89 -11.26 6.91
C TYR A 215 19.59 -10.69 5.52
N GLU A 216 19.03 -11.49 4.61
CA GLU A 216 18.73 -11.05 3.24
C GLU A 216 17.71 -9.91 3.17
N CYS A 217 16.78 -9.86 4.12
CA CYS A 217 15.75 -8.82 4.17
C CYS A 217 16.15 -7.57 4.96
N GLY A 218 17.39 -7.51 5.49
CA GLY A 218 17.92 -6.32 6.18
C GLY A 218 17.44 -6.14 7.61
N PHE A 219 17.04 -7.22 8.29
CA PHE A 219 16.81 -7.20 9.72
C PHE A 219 18.14 -7.29 10.49
N PHE A 220 18.13 -6.84 11.74
CA PHE A 220 19.32 -6.90 12.59
C PHE A 220 19.71 -8.35 12.92
N ASP A 221 18.72 -9.17 13.29
CA ASP A 221 18.85 -10.60 13.56
C ASP A 221 17.49 -11.30 13.37
N GLN A 222 17.47 -12.63 13.54
CA GLN A 222 16.27 -13.44 13.45
C GLN A 222 15.22 -13.04 14.48
N SER A 223 15.61 -12.71 15.71
CA SER A 223 14.69 -12.34 16.80
C SER A 223 13.99 -11.00 16.49
N HIS A 224 14.74 -10.04 15.93
CA HIS A 224 14.19 -8.78 15.45
C HIS A 224 13.18 -9.04 14.32
N MET A 225 13.54 -9.87 13.33
CA MET A 225 12.62 -10.24 12.23
C MET A 225 11.33 -10.86 12.76
N ILE A 226 11.40 -11.83 13.67
CA ILE A 226 10.21 -12.49 14.24
C ILE A 226 9.30 -11.47 14.94
N LYS A 227 9.86 -10.54 15.71
CA LYS A 227 9.09 -9.47 16.38
C LYS A 227 8.40 -8.53 15.39
N GLU A 228 9.13 -8.09 14.36
CA GLU A 228 8.59 -7.23 13.30
C GLU A 228 7.50 -7.96 12.50
N PHE A 229 7.75 -9.22 12.14
CA PHE A 229 6.79 -10.04 11.41
C PHE A 229 5.48 -10.20 12.21
N LYS A 230 5.59 -10.51 13.51
CA LYS A 230 4.43 -10.61 14.39
C LYS A 230 3.70 -9.26 14.56
N PHE A 231 4.43 -8.15 14.62
CA PHE A 231 3.83 -6.82 14.71
C PHE A 231 3.00 -6.50 13.46
N PHE A 232 3.51 -6.80 12.25
CA PHE A 232 2.87 -6.45 11.00
C PHE A 232 1.82 -7.46 10.52
N SER A 233 1.92 -8.73 10.90
CA SER A 233 1.02 -9.79 10.44
C SER A 233 0.16 -10.41 11.54
N GLY A 234 0.46 -10.16 12.81
CA GLY A 234 -0.14 -10.85 13.95
C GLY A 234 0.42 -12.26 14.21
N TYR A 235 1.26 -12.79 13.30
CA TYR A 235 1.84 -14.13 13.34
C TYR A 235 3.36 -14.08 13.37
N THR A 236 3.99 -15.09 13.98
CA THR A 236 5.40 -15.37 13.67
C THR A 236 5.53 -15.90 12.23
N PRO A 237 6.73 -15.87 11.61
CA PRO A 237 6.90 -16.44 10.25
C PRO A 237 6.43 -17.89 10.13
N ALA A 238 6.69 -18.71 11.17
CA ALA A 238 6.27 -20.13 11.15
C ALA A 238 4.74 -20.28 11.25
N GLU A 239 4.08 -19.52 12.13
CA GLU A 239 2.62 -19.49 12.24
C GLU A 239 1.97 -18.98 10.94
N TYR A 240 2.55 -17.97 10.31
CA TYR A 240 2.06 -17.41 9.05
C TYR A 240 2.09 -18.45 7.94
N LEU A 241 3.22 -19.15 7.76
CA LEU A 241 3.36 -20.21 6.75
C LEU A 241 2.44 -21.41 6.97
N ALA A 242 1.96 -21.62 8.21
CA ALA A 242 1.00 -22.67 8.51
C ALA A 242 -0.44 -22.32 8.13
N VAL A 243 -0.78 -21.03 8.01
CA VAL A 243 -2.16 -20.55 7.78
C VAL A 243 -2.36 -19.92 6.40
N CYS A 244 -1.30 -19.41 5.75
CA CYS A 244 -1.43 -18.84 4.42
C CYS A 244 -0.12 -18.95 3.61
N ALA A 245 -0.26 -18.87 2.28
CA ALA A 245 0.88 -18.74 1.39
C ALA A 245 1.47 -17.32 1.47
N PRO A 246 2.80 -17.17 1.51
CA PRO A 246 3.43 -15.86 1.50
C PRO A 246 3.23 -15.17 0.15
N TYR A 247 2.83 -13.90 0.20
CA TYR A 247 2.66 -13.06 -0.98
C TYR A 247 3.09 -11.63 -0.66
N SER A 248 3.73 -10.96 -1.60
CA SER A 248 4.16 -9.59 -1.46
C SER A 248 3.62 -8.70 -2.57
N ASP A 249 2.68 -7.85 -2.24
CA ASP A 249 2.16 -6.82 -3.15
C ASP A 249 3.20 -5.76 -3.51
N TYR A 250 4.21 -5.58 -2.68
CA TYR A 250 5.26 -4.57 -2.92
C TYR A 250 6.33 -5.03 -3.89
N PHE A 251 6.70 -6.32 -3.89
CA PHE A 251 7.75 -6.86 -4.77
C PHE A 251 7.20 -7.68 -5.94
N PHE A 252 5.90 -7.94 -5.96
CA PHE A 252 5.28 -8.63 -7.08
C PHE A 252 5.36 -7.77 -8.35
N VAL A 253 5.86 -8.36 -9.43
CA VAL A 253 5.84 -7.80 -10.78
C VAL A 253 5.11 -8.82 -11.63
N GLU A 254 3.98 -8.46 -12.24
CA GLU A 254 3.37 -9.27 -13.30
C GLU A 254 4.35 -9.29 -14.48
N GLU A 255 4.71 -10.51 -14.93
CA GLU A 255 5.48 -10.73 -16.16
C GLU A 255 4.64 -10.44 -17.41
#